data_a04fee63f3b53048b6caaf9d12b47528
#
_entry.id   a04fee63f3b53048b6caaf9d12b47528
#
_cell.length_a   1.000
_cell.length_b   1.000
_cell.length_c   1.000
_cell.angle_alpha   90.00
_cell.angle_beta   90.00
_cell.angle_gamma   90.00
#
_symmetry.space_group_name_H-M   'P 1'
#
loop_
_entity.id
_entity.type
_entity.pdbx_description
1 polymer ?
#
loop_
_entity_poly.entity_id
_entity_poly.type
_entity_poly.pdbx_seq_one_letter_code
_entity_poly.pdbx_strand_id
1 'polypeptide(L)'
;MYKIKHVATIMLLVVSLVLTLSTQSGCASMSGAVKDDTTRTKTSKELPQSSSVSDYKGPKLRVGVVNFQNKTPSRVLGIGEAAADILGTILQRTDRFIVIPQQDLASILEQQHMGATGTINPDTAAEMGKVLGLNAIVTGAVTAYSEAEEGSDFIVGRSKTQIARVTVDYRIVDTTTGVQLMADSGAGEYRKKVMTVLGAGSKASYDSDLRDGALRDALNKAMVNMMQKLGSRKWNGRIAQVDGDSLYINAGQKSGLNVGDKLDVFRPGKEIIDPVTKMKLGTTESRIGQAIVQQNDIGDSADLSIAAPTSGTGFRAGDIVKLGTK
;
A
#
# COMPACT_ATOMS: atom_id res chain seq x y z
N MET A 1 10.45 -89.87 23.09
CA MET A 1 9.78 -89.20 21.98
C MET A 1 9.00 -87.92 22.39
N TYR A 2 8.84 -87.63 23.68
CA TYR A 2 8.02 -86.47 24.12
C TYR A 2 8.77 -85.12 24.17
N LYS A 3 10.07 -85.11 24.41
CA LYS A 3 10.90 -83.86 24.50
C LYS A 3 11.21 -83.19 23.17
N ILE A 4 11.16 -83.88 22.05
CA ILE A 4 11.49 -83.32 20.72
C ILE A 4 10.34 -82.51 20.16
N LYS A 5 9.09 -82.90 20.51
CA LYS A 5 7.90 -82.13 20.04
C LYS A 5 7.76 -80.76 20.65
N HIS A 6 8.15 -80.53 21.91
CA HIS A 6 8.10 -79.25 22.56
C HIS A 6 9.17 -78.28 22.07
N VAL A 7 10.34 -78.72 21.72
CA VAL A 7 11.41 -77.90 21.17
C VAL A 7 11.05 -77.42 19.80
N ALA A 8 10.45 -78.26 18.95
CA ALA A 8 9.97 -77.85 17.62
C ALA A 8 8.83 -76.81 17.70
N THR A 9 7.92 -76.95 18.67
CA THR A 9 6.80 -76.00 18.85
C THR A 9 7.27 -74.67 19.39
N ILE A 10 8.23 -74.59 20.29
CA ILE A 10 8.83 -73.43 20.84
C ILE A 10 9.65 -72.67 19.76
N MET A 11 10.40 -73.41 18.92
CA MET A 11 11.16 -72.82 17.82
C MET A 11 10.28 -72.27 16.75
N LEU A 12 9.11 -72.86 16.45
CA LEU A 12 8.11 -72.31 15.49
C LEU A 12 7.43 -71.02 16.00
N LEU A 13 7.18 -70.96 17.32
CA LEU A 13 6.62 -69.75 17.98
C LEU A 13 7.62 -68.60 18.01
N VAL A 14 8.89 -68.81 18.22
CA VAL A 14 9.93 -67.80 18.20
C VAL A 14 10.17 -67.29 16.78
N VAL A 15 10.16 -68.14 15.77
CA VAL A 15 10.27 -67.75 14.36
C VAL A 15 9.04 -66.92 13.90
N SER A 16 7.84 -67.33 14.38
CA SER A 16 6.61 -66.52 14.11
C SER A 16 6.65 -65.14 14.77
N LEU A 17 7.21 -65.03 15.98
CA LEU A 17 7.33 -63.75 16.69
C LEU A 17 8.38 -62.83 16.06
N VAL A 18 9.45 -63.35 15.48
CA VAL A 18 10.48 -62.58 14.77
C VAL A 18 9.98 -62.13 13.40
N LEU A 19 9.10 -62.90 12.73
CA LEU A 19 8.55 -62.51 11.41
C LEU A 19 7.46 -61.42 11.49
N THR A 20 6.82 -61.24 12.65
CA THR A 20 5.81 -60.17 12.82
C THR A 20 6.41 -58.80 13.23
N LEU A 21 7.72 -58.75 13.60
CA LEU A 21 8.41 -57.52 13.95
C LEU A 21 9.10 -56.83 12.77
N SER A 22 9.08 -57.41 11.56
CA SER A 22 9.84 -56.90 10.40
C SER A 22 9.01 -56.22 9.32
N THR A 23 7.72 -55.88 9.57
CA THR A 23 6.87 -55.19 8.59
C THR A 23 6.36 -53.84 9.05
N GLN A 24 7.02 -53.16 9.98
CA GLN A 24 6.84 -51.72 10.21
C GLN A 24 8.12 -50.97 9.84
N SER A 25 8.62 -51.17 8.63
CA SER A 25 9.46 -50.18 7.97
C SER A 25 8.53 -49.09 7.46
N GLY A 26 7.95 -48.32 8.38
CA GLY A 26 7.47 -46.99 8.07
C GLY A 26 8.69 -46.22 7.60
N CYS A 27 8.77 -45.92 6.29
CA CYS A 27 9.55 -44.85 5.77
C CYS A 27 9.03 -43.55 6.44
N ALA A 28 9.52 -43.25 7.62
CA ALA A 28 9.56 -41.90 8.08
C ALA A 28 10.52 -41.21 7.14
N SER A 29 9.99 -40.67 6.04
CA SER A 29 10.65 -39.60 5.33
C SER A 29 10.85 -38.49 6.36
N MET A 30 12.06 -38.41 6.93
CA MET A 30 12.53 -37.25 7.63
C MET A 30 12.70 -36.14 6.57
N SER A 31 11.57 -35.64 6.04
CA SER A 31 11.53 -34.29 5.51
C SER A 31 11.82 -33.40 6.72
N GLY A 32 13.04 -32.89 6.79
CA GLY A 32 13.41 -31.88 7.76
C GLY A 32 12.41 -30.73 7.57
N ALA A 33 11.40 -30.72 8.44
CA ALA A 33 10.45 -29.63 8.45
C ALA A 33 11.22 -28.40 8.88
N VAL A 34 11.61 -27.56 7.91
CA VAL A 34 12.01 -26.20 8.18
C VAL A 34 10.78 -25.52 8.78
N LYS A 35 10.74 -25.44 10.09
CA LYS A 35 9.76 -24.58 10.77
C LYS A 35 10.20 -23.14 10.52
N ASP A 36 9.58 -22.51 9.57
CA ASP A 36 9.69 -21.09 9.31
C ASP A 36 8.85 -20.35 10.38
N ASP A 37 9.49 -20.04 11.51
CA ASP A 37 8.85 -19.26 12.57
C ASP A 37 9.14 -17.78 12.29
N THR A 38 8.31 -17.19 11.46
CA THR A 38 8.32 -15.75 11.18
C THR A 38 7.79 -15.01 12.40
N THR A 39 8.66 -14.79 13.37
CA THR A 39 8.33 -13.96 14.52
C THR A 39 8.33 -12.50 14.08
N ARG A 40 7.16 -12.01 13.71
CA ARG A 40 6.93 -10.57 13.58
C ARG A 40 7.28 -9.94 14.92
N THR A 41 8.28 -9.06 14.95
CA THR A 41 8.58 -8.33 16.17
C THR A 41 7.30 -7.64 16.63
N LYS A 42 6.86 -7.85 17.87
CA LYS A 42 5.61 -7.31 18.44
C LYS A 42 5.56 -5.77 18.47
N THR A 43 6.48 -5.11 17.77
CA THR A 43 6.54 -3.65 17.62
C THR A 43 5.77 -3.14 16.40
N SER A 44 5.27 -4.01 15.51
CA SER A 44 4.26 -3.56 14.57
C SER A 44 2.97 -3.34 15.39
N LYS A 45 2.74 -2.08 15.80
CA LYS A 45 1.38 -1.65 16.10
C LYS A 45 0.56 -2.20 14.92
N GLU A 46 -0.31 -3.18 15.17
CA GLU A 46 -1.30 -3.57 14.17
C GLU A 46 -1.82 -2.29 13.57
N LEU A 47 -1.98 -2.29 12.24
CA LEU A 47 -2.69 -1.20 11.57
C LEU A 47 -3.81 -0.80 12.51
N PRO A 48 -3.93 0.48 12.92
CA PRO A 48 -5.02 0.86 13.79
C PRO A 48 -6.26 0.25 13.16
N GLN A 49 -6.80 -0.75 13.87
CA GLN A 49 -8.01 -1.41 13.39
C GLN A 49 -8.97 -0.27 13.12
N SER A 50 -9.71 -0.34 12.05
CA SER A 50 -10.56 0.71 11.45
C SER A 50 -11.40 1.54 12.45
N SER A 51 -11.43 1.15 13.70
CA SER A 51 -12.20 1.81 14.77
C SER A 51 -11.75 3.22 15.14
N SER A 52 -10.48 3.59 14.96
CA SER A 52 -10.01 4.97 15.23
C SER A 52 -9.98 5.87 14.00
N VAL A 53 -10.28 5.30 12.81
CA VAL A 53 -10.22 5.99 11.51
C VAL A 53 -11.62 6.06 10.87
N SER A 54 -12.62 5.39 11.46
CA SER A 54 -13.93 5.12 10.86
C SER A 54 -14.94 6.27 10.87
N ASP A 55 -14.65 7.40 11.49
CA ASP A 55 -15.64 8.49 11.60
C ASP A 55 -15.68 9.43 10.39
N TYR A 56 -14.83 9.23 9.40
CA TYR A 56 -14.92 10.01 8.19
C TYR A 56 -16.00 9.44 7.25
N LYS A 57 -17.10 10.14 7.13
CA LYS A 57 -18.23 9.80 6.25
C LYS A 57 -18.20 10.53 4.90
N GLY A 58 -17.08 11.11 4.54
CA GLY A 58 -16.91 11.83 3.27
C GLY A 58 -16.41 10.92 2.13
N PRO A 59 -16.40 11.44 0.89
CA PRO A 59 -15.85 10.71 -0.24
C PRO A 59 -14.36 10.42 -0.08
N LYS A 60 -13.91 9.30 -0.65
CA LYS A 60 -12.51 8.84 -0.61
C LYS A 60 -11.62 9.80 -1.38
N LEU A 61 -10.43 10.06 -0.86
CA LEU A 61 -9.43 10.86 -1.55
C LEU A 61 -8.72 10.02 -2.63
N ARG A 62 -8.54 10.58 -3.82
CA ARG A 62 -7.75 9.95 -4.89
C ARG A 62 -6.28 10.28 -4.69
N VAL A 63 -5.47 9.26 -4.49
CA VAL A 63 -4.04 9.40 -4.16
C VAL A 63 -3.20 8.66 -5.19
N GLY A 64 -2.23 9.37 -5.76
CA GLY A 64 -1.18 8.77 -6.58
C GLY A 64 0.02 8.38 -5.73
N VAL A 65 0.54 7.18 -5.91
CA VAL A 65 1.81 6.75 -5.31
C VAL A 65 2.82 6.60 -6.43
N VAL A 66 3.87 7.41 -6.38
CA VAL A 66 4.96 7.39 -7.37
C VAL A 66 6.10 6.53 -6.86
N ASN A 67 6.87 5.95 -7.77
CA ASN A 67 8.05 5.16 -7.43
C ASN A 67 8.95 5.89 -6.44
N PHE A 68 9.35 5.15 -5.41
CA PHE A 68 10.32 5.62 -4.46
C PHE A 68 11.73 5.50 -5.05
N GLN A 69 12.55 6.52 -4.84
CA GLN A 69 13.94 6.47 -5.24
C GLN A 69 14.71 5.48 -4.37
N ASN A 70 15.61 4.74 -4.98
CA ASN A 70 16.56 3.91 -4.24
C ASN A 70 17.81 4.74 -3.91
N LYS A 71 17.91 5.20 -2.67
CA LYS A 71 19.08 5.91 -2.12
C LYS A 71 19.91 5.06 -1.16
N THR A 72 19.65 3.75 -1.14
CA THR A 72 20.43 2.84 -0.29
C THR A 72 21.86 2.71 -0.81
N PRO A 73 22.86 2.63 0.08
CA PRO A 73 24.25 2.41 -0.32
C PRO A 73 24.44 1.11 -1.12
N SER A 74 23.71 0.06 -0.78
CA SER A 74 23.76 -1.27 -1.40
C SER A 74 23.06 -1.34 -2.75
N ARG A 75 22.33 -0.30 -3.18
CA ARG A 75 21.56 -0.23 -4.44
C ARG A 75 20.70 -1.49 -4.69
N VAL A 76 20.01 -1.95 -3.67
CA VAL A 76 19.13 -3.13 -3.77
C VAL A 76 18.12 -2.94 -4.90
N LEU A 77 18.16 -3.82 -5.89
CA LEU A 77 17.30 -3.71 -7.08
C LEU A 77 15.81 -3.80 -6.71
N GLY A 78 15.01 -2.95 -7.34
CA GLY A 78 13.54 -2.97 -7.20
C GLY A 78 13.00 -2.52 -5.84
N ILE A 79 13.84 -2.08 -4.90
CA ILE A 79 13.37 -1.73 -3.54
C ILE A 79 12.44 -0.51 -3.53
N GLY A 80 12.66 0.44 -4.45
CA GLY A 80 11.81 1.63 -4.57
C GLY A 80 10.43 1.30 -5.13
N GLU A 81 10.38 0.45 -6.16
CA GLU A 81 9.12 -0.05 -6.73
C GLU A 81 8.34 -0.88 -5.70
N ALA A 82 9.03 -1.81 -5.03
CA ALA A 82 8.41 -2.60 -3.96
C ALA A 82 7.83 -1.72 -2.84
N ALA A 83 8.51 -0.63 -2.48
CA ALA A 83 8.01 0.32 -1.48
C ALA A 83 6.72 1.03 -1.95
N ALA A 84 6.67 1.45 -3.23
CA ALA A 84 5.48 2.09 -3.80
C ALA A 84 4.29 1.12 -3.87
N ASP A 85 4.50 -0.12 -4.32
CA ASP A 85 3.46 -1.15 -4.42
C ASP A 85 2.90 -1.54 -3.05
N ILE A 86 3.80 -1.72 -2.07
CA ILE A 86 3.40 -2.03 -0.69
C ILE A 86 2.60 -0.86 -0.11
N LEU A 87 3.05 0.39 -0.30
CA LEU A 87 2.34 1.56 0.18
C LEU A 87 0.96 1.69 -0.48
N GLY A 88 0.86 1.51 -1.80
CA GLY A 88 -0.40 1.50 -2.51
C GLY A 88 -1.39 0.48 -1.93
N THR A 89 -0.92 -0.73 -1.67
CA THR A 89 -1.72 -1.79 -1.04
C THR A 89 -2.19 -1.40 0.37
N ILE A 90 -1.30 -0.80 1.17
CA ILE A 90 -1.63 -0.37 2.54
C ILE A 90 -2.68 0.75 2.51
N LEU A 91 -2.51 1.76 1.65
CA LEU A 91 -3.46 2.86 1.47
C LEU A 91 -4.84 2.34 1.06
N GLN A 92 -4.89 1.45 0.09
CA GLN A 92 -6.14 0.88 -0.42
C GLN A 92 -6.91 0.09 0.65
N ARG A 93 -6.20 -0.63 1.52
CA ARG A 93 -6.81 -1.38 2.63
C ARG A 93 -7.48 -0.51 3.69
N THR A 94 -7.16 0.77 3.76
CA THR A 94 -7.79 1.68 4.72
C THR A 94 -9.22 2.06 4.35
N ASP A 95 -9.65 1.75 3.13
CA ASP A 95 -10.93 2.14 2.54
C ASP A 95 -11.21 3.67 2.53
N ARG A 96 -10.17 4.47 2.78
CA ARG A 96 -10.22 5.95 2.78
C ARG A 96 -9.70 6.57 1.49
N PHE A 97 -8.97 5.78 0.71
CA PHE A 97 -8.28 6.23 -0.48
C PHE A 97 -8.64 5.38 -1.69
N ILE A 98 -8.74 6.04 -2.83
CA ILE A 98 -8.65 5.42 -4.14
C ILE A 98 -7.21 5.63 -4.60
N VAL A 99 -6.46 4.54 -4.68
CA VAL A 99 -5.08 4.59 -5.15
C VAL A 99 -5.07 4.45 -6.66
N ILE A 100 -4.49 5.43 -7.33
CA ILE A 100 -4.29 5.39 -8.79
C ILE A 100 -3.02 4.56 -9.05
N PRO A 101 -3.11 3.52 -9.89
CA PRO A 101 -1.99 2.66 -10.22
C PRO A 101 -0.83 3.45 -10.81
N GLN A 102 0.40 3.05 -10.45
CA GLN A 102 1.61 3.73 -10.92
C GLN A 102 1.75 3.74 -12.45
N GLN A 103 1.28 2.68 -13.12
CA GLN A 103 1.30 2.59 -14.57
C GLN A 103 0.53 3.74 -15.23
N ASP A 104 -0.62 4.13 -14.66
CA ASP A 104 -1.40 5.25 -15.15
C ASP A 104 -0.69 6.59 -14.88
N LEU A 105 0.02 6.68 -13.74
CA LEU A 105 0.85 7.85 -13.43
C LEU A 105 2.05 7.97 -14.36
N ALA A 106 2.73 6.87 -14.65
CA ALA A 106 3.91 6.82 -15.52
C ALA A 106 3.57 7.23 -16.95
N SER A 107 2.45 6.75 -17.50
CA SER A 107 2.02 7.06 -18.87
C SER A 107 1.79 8.57 -19.06
N ILE A 108 1.27 9.25 -18.05
CA ILE A 108 1.05 10.71 -18.11
C ILE A 108 2.36 11.47 -17.96
N LEU A 109 3.26 11.03 -17.07
CA LEU A 109 4.59 11.62 -16.93
C LEU A 109 5.41 11.52 -18.23
N GLU A 110 5.32 10.38 -18.92
CA GLU A 110 5.96 10.17 -20.22
C GLU A 110 5.36 11.07 -21.32
N GLN A 111 4.03 11.14 -21.41
CA GLN A 111 3.36 11.99 -22.41
C GLN A 111 3.70 13.49 -22.25
N GLN A 112 3.99 13.90 -21.04
CA GLN A 112 4.36 15.29 -20.74
C GLN A 112 5.87 15.54 -20.74
N HIS A 113 6.68 14.58 -21.22
CA HIS A 113 8.14 14.67 -21.21
C HIS A 113 8.75 14.93 -19.82
N MET A 114 8.02 14.61 -18.78
CA MET A 114 8.46 14.71 -17.40
C MET A 114 9.16 13.41 -17.03
N GLY A 115 10.48 13.40 -17.18
CA GLY A 115 11.31 12.21 -17.05
C GLY A 115 11.05 11.44 -15.74
N ALA A 116 11.20 10.12 -15.82
CA ALA A 116 11.00 9.14 -14.76
C ALA A 116 11.99 9.26 -13.56
N THR A 117 12.43 10.47 -13.23
CA THR A 117 13.42 10.70 -12.18
C THR A 117 12.89 10.51 -10.75
N GLY A 118 11.59 10.18 -10.59
CA GLY A 118 10.98 10.03 -9.26
C GLY A 118 10.89 11.34 -8.46
N THR A 119 11.27 12.46 -9.06
CA THR A 119 11.18 13.78 -8.43
C THR A 119 9.97 14.51 -9.00
N ILE A 120 8.94 14.66 -8.17
CA ILE A 120 7.75 15.43 -8.53
C ILE A 120 7.93 16.87 -8.03
N ASN A 121 7.94 17.80 -8.95
CA ASN A 121 7.89 19.23 -8.64
C ASN A 121 6.43 19.70 -8.48
N PRO A 122 6.20 20.91 -7.94
CA PRO A 122 4.85 21.44 -7.73
C PRO A 122 3.99 21.52 -8.99
N ASP A 123 4.58 21.87 -10.13
CA ASP A 123 3.85 22.03 -11.39
C ASP A 123 3.42 20.66 -11.93
N THR A 124 4.32 19.67 -11.90
CA THR A 124 4.03 18.28 -12.25
C THR A 124 2.90 17.70 -11.38
N ALA A 125 2.96 17.94 -10.06
CA ALA A 125 1.92 17.49 -9.15
C ALA A 125 0.56 18.12 -9.48
N ALA A 126 0.54 19.42 -9.76
CA ALA A 126 -0.68 20.14 -10.11
C ALA A 126 -1.28 19.63 -11.43
N GLU A 127 -0.45 19.31 -12.41
CA GLU A 127 -0.91 18.80 -13.69
C GLU A 127 -1.47 17.38 -13.58
N MET A 128 -0.80 16.49 -12.87
CA MET A 128 -1.33 15.16 -12.55
C MET A 128 -2.65 15.24 -11.80
N GLY A 129 -2.80 16.21 -10.91
CA GLY A 129 -4.06 16.49 -10.22
C GLY A 129 -5.18 16.90 -11.16
N LYS A 130 -4.87 17.71 -12.19
CA LYS A 130 -5.85 18.12 -13.21
C LYS A 130 -6.28 16.94 -14.10
N VAL A 131 -5.33 16.16 -14.59
CA VAL A 131 -5.57 15.09 -15.56
C VAL A 131 -6.24 13.89 -14.91
N LEU A 132 -5.75 13.43 -13.75
CA LEU A 132 -6.23 12.23 -13.07
C LEU A 132 -7.23 12.48 -11.94
N GLY A 133 -7.50 13.75 -11.65
CA GLY A 133 -8.36 14.13 -10.51
C GLY A 133 -7.77 13.71 -9.16
N LEU A 134 -6.44 13.70 -9.02
CA LEU A 134 -5.78 13.36 -7.76
C LEU A 134 -5.98 14.48 -6.74
N ASN A 135 -6.14 14.09 -5.47
CA ASN A 135 -6.14 15.02 -4.33
C ASN A 135 -4.74 15.17 -3.72
N ALA A 136 -3.93 14.13 -3.78
CA ALA A 136 -2.57 14.14 -3.29
C ALA A 136 -1.69 13.14 -4.04
N ILE A 137 -0.38 13.39 -4.01
CA ILE A 137 0.65 12.47 -4.49
C ILE A 137 1.58 12.15 -3.33
N VAL A 138 1.88 10.85 -3.16
CA VAL A 138 2.90 10.38 -2.25
C VAL A 138 4.12 9.96 -3.06
N THR A 139 5.28 10.48 -2.68
CA THR A 139 6.58 10.15 -3.26
C THR A 139 7.60 10.00 -2.15
N GLY A 140 8.74 9.35 -2.42
CA GLY A 140 9.74 9.17 -1.39
C GLY A 140 11.02 8.51 -1.87
N ALA A 141 11.80 8.04 -0.89
CA ALA A 141 13.02 7.30 -1.13
C ALA A 141 13.23 6.24 -0.06
N VAL A 142 13.76 5.09 -0.44
CA VAL A 142 14.35 4.16 0.52
C VAL A 142 15.78 4.62 0.76
N THR A 143 16.07 5.07 1.99
CA THR A 143 17.33 5.76 2.34
C THR A 143 18.29 4.84 3.06
N ALA A 144 17.81 3.82 3.74
CA ALA A 144 18.65 2.80 4.36
C ALA A 144 18.06 1.41 4.18
N TYR A 145 18.94 0.45 3.96
CA TYR A 145 18.63 -0.98 3.97
C TYR A 145 19.85 -1.74 4.49
N SER A 146 19.64 -2.63 5.42
CA SER A 146 20.65 -3.52 5.95
C SER A 146 20.09 -4.88 6.30
N GLU A 147 20.91 -5.91 6.10
CA GLU A 147 20.65 -7.26 6.56
C GLU A 147 21.69 -7.66 7.57
N ALA A 148 21.30 -8.41 8.60
CA ALA A 148 22.15 -8.99 9.60
C ALA A 148 21.71 -10.42 9.90
N GLU A 149 22.65 -11.27 10.25
CA GLU A 149 22.39 -12.62 10.75
C GLU A 149 22.83 -12.73 12.21
N GLU A 150 21.93 -13.18 13.07
CA GLU A 150 22.20 -13.59 14.44
C GLU A 150 22.10 -15.10 14.51
N GLY A 151 23.15 -15.78 14.98
CA GLY A 151 23.18 -17.23 15.05
C GLY A 151 23.52 -17.73 16.44
N SER A 152 22.97 -18.88 16.83
CA SER A 152 23.41 -19.65 17.98
C SER A 152 23.57 -21.11 17.58
N ASP A 153 24.72 -21.68 17.95
CA ASP A 153 25.00 -23.08 17.72
C ASP A 153 24.60 -23.89 18.96
N PHE A 154 23.83 -24.97 18.76
CA PHE A 154 23.46 -25.91 19.76
C PHE A 154 24.09 -27.26 19.42
N ILE A 155 24.26 -28.17 20.42
CA ILE A 155 24.89 -29.47 20.25
C ILE A 155 24.22 -30.33 19.15
N VAL A 156 22.95 -30.11 18.85
CA VAL A 156 22.15 -30.90 17.90
C VAL A 156 21.57 -30.09 16.72
N GLY A 157 21.87 -28.80 16.62
CA GLY A 157 21.33 -27.94 15.55
C GLY A 157 21.87 -26.51 15.56
N ARG A 158 21.57 -25.81 14.48
CA ARG A 158 21.88 -24.37 14.34
C ARG A 158 20.58 -23.61 14.23
N SER A 159 20.49 -22.51 14.98
CA SER A 159 19.44 -21.52 14.79
C SER A 159 20.06 -20.25 14.22
N LYS A 160 19.55 -19.79 13.08
CA LYS A 160 19.91 -18.52 12.48
C LYS A 160 18.68 -17.62 12.46
N THR A 161 18.86 -16.38 12.88
CA THR A 161 17.84 -15.32 12.73
C THR A 161 18.36 -14.33 11.74
N GLN A 162 17.68 -14.19 10.61
CA GLN A 162 17.94 -13.15 9.63
C GLN A 162 17.12 -11.91 9.99
N ILE A 163 17.73 -10.74 9.92
CA ILE A 163 17.11 -9.47 10.30
C ILE A 163 17.31 -8.50 9.16
N ALA A 164 16.22 -7.96 8.62
CA ALA A 164 16.29 -6.81 7.72
C ALA A 164 15.81 -5.54 8.41
N ARG A 165 16.51 -4.45 8.17
CA ARG A 165 16.11 -3.10 8.60
C ARG A 165 16.04 -2.18 7.41
N VAL A 166 15.02 -1.34 7.36
CA VAL A 166 14.80 -0.39 6.28
C VAL A 166 14.36 0.95 6.84
N THR A 167 14.78 2.03 6.18
CA THR A 167 14.26 3.38 6.42
C THR A 167 13.70 3.93 5.11
N VAL A 168 12.50 4.46 5.17
CA VAL A 168 11.78 5.05 4.04
C VAL A 168 11.43 6.48 4.40
N ASP A 169 11.96 7.43 3.64
CA ASP A 169 11.56 8.83 3.70
C ASP A 169 10.46 9.07 2.68
N TYR A 170 9.40 9.76 3.09
CA TYR A 170 8.29 10.06 2.21
C TYR A 170 7.80 11.50 2.36
N ARG A 171 7.15 11.98 1.33
CA ARG A 171 6.49 13.29 1.31
C ARG A 171 5.14 13.20 0.63
N ILE A 172 4.21 14.04 1.07
CA ILE A 172 2.88 14.18 0.50
C ILE A 172 2.79 15.56 -0.13
N VAL A 173 2.38 15.60 -1.39
CA VAL A 173 2.22 16.84 -2.15
C VAL A 173 0.74 17.02 -2.48
N ASP A 174 0.22 18.21 -2.24
CA ASP A 174 -1.11 18.62 -2.66
C ASP A 174 -1.14 18.89 -4.17
N THR A 175 -2.02 18.21 -4.89
CA THR A 175 -2.12 18.38 -6.35
C THR A 175 -2.84 19.67 -6.77
N THR A 176 -3.59 20.32 -5.87
CA THR A 176 -4.26 21.58 -6.17
C THR A 176 -3.30 22.77 -6.12
N THR A 177 -2.41 22.76 -5.12
CA THR A 177 -1.49 23.87 -4.87
C THR A 177 -0.05 23.57 -5.26
N GLY A 178 0.32 22.28 -5.41
CA GLY A 178 1.71 21.83 -5.57
C GLY A 178 2.51 21.88 -4.26
N VAL A 179 1.92 22.31 -3.15
CA VAL A 179 2.61 22.49 -1.87
C VAL A 179 2.85 21.14 -1.20
N GLN A 180 4.04 20.95 -0.64
CA GLN A 180 4.33 19.79 0.20
C GLN A 180 3.57 19.92 1.52
N LEU A 181 2.65 18.98 1.76
CA LEU A 181 1.81 18.96 2.97
C LEU A 181 2.54 18.38 4.17
N MET A 182 3.44 17.44 3.91
CA MET A 182 4.15 16.68 4.93
C MET A 182 5.41 16.06 4.34
N ALA A 183 6.45 15.96 5.15
CA ALA A 183 7.57 15.05 4.95
C ALA A 183 7.87 14.37 6.29
N ASP A 184 8.11 13.07 6.23
CA ASP A 184 8.41 12.26 7.43
C ASP A 184 9.14 10.98 7.02
N SER A 185 9.53 10.16 7.98
CA SER A 185 10.22 8.90 7.74
C SER A 185 9.59 7.74 8.53
N GLY A 186 9.67 6.54 7.95
CA GLY A 186 9.30 5.30 8.61
C GLY A 186 10.51 4.36 8.69
N ALA A 187 10.74 3.77 9.86
CA ALA A 187 11.75 2.74 10.05
C ALA A 187 11.10 1.40 10.39
N GLY A 188 11.50 0.36 9.66
CA GLY A 188 10.96 -1.00 9.81
C GLY A 188 12.04 -2.03 10.05
N GLU A 189 11.66 -3.08 10.77
CA GLU A 189 12.49 -4.26 11.02
C GLU A 189 11.65 -5.52 10.81
N TYR A 190 12.26 -6.51 10.20
CA TYR A 190 11.66 -7.82 10.03
C TYR A 190 12.68 -8.91 10.39
N ARG A 191 12.23 -9.92 11.15
CA ARG A 191 13.06 -11.02 11.63
C ARG A 191 12.50 -12.35 11.16
N LYS A 192 13.36 -13.19 10.57
CA LYS A 192 13.02 -14.54 10.12
C LYS A 192 13.95 -15.53 10.80
N LYS A 193 13.39 -16.44 11.59
CA LYS A 193 14.16 -17.49 12.27
C LYS A 193 14.19 -18.73 11.40
N VAL A 194 15.39 -19.20 11.08
CA VAL A 194 15.62 -20.45 10.33
C VAL A 194 16.30 -21.44 11.25
N MET A 195 15.68 -22.59 11.47
CA MET A 195 16.27 -23.71 12.23
C MET A 195 16.77 -24.77 11.27
N THR A 196 18.05 -25.15 11.42
CA THR A 196 18.66 -26.22 10.65
C THR A 196 18.94 -27.39 11.59
N VAL A 197 18.34 -28.56 11.33
CA VAL A 197 18.58 -29.77 12.06
C VAL A 197 19.39 -30.71 11.16
N LEU A 198 20.55 -31.20 11.67
CA LEU A 198 21.39 -32.24 11.02
C LEU A 198 21.77 -31.94 9.55
N GLY A 199 22.55 -30.89 9.31
CA GLY A 199 23.36 -30.78 8.07
C GLY A 199 22.62 -30.45 6.78
N ALA A 200 21.29 -30.37 6.75
CA ALA A 200 20.49 -29.88 5.63
C ALA A 200 20.25 -28.40 5.81
N GLY A 201 21.18 -27.57 5.32
CA GLY A 201 21.07 -26.11 5.33
C GLY A 201 20.77 -25.59 3.95
N SER A 202 19.73 -24.77 3.77
CA SER A 202 19.60 -23.96 2.59
C SER A 202 20.67 -22.86 2.60
N LYS A 203 21.38 -22.67 1.49
CA LYS A 203 22.26 -21.51 1.31
C LYS A 203 21.41 -20.26 1.48
N ALA A 204 21.91 -19.27 2.24
CA ALA A 204 21.31 -17.96 2.32
C ALA A 204 21.20 -17.38 0.92
N SER A 205 20.02 -17.44 0.34
CA SER A 205 19.64 -16.74 -0.87
C SER A 205 19.09 -15.39 -0.43
N TYR A 206 19.34 -14.36 -1.21
CA TYR A 206 18.67 -13.05 -1.07
C TYR A 206 17.17 -13.30 -0.90
N ASP A 207 16.64 -12.98 0.28
CA ASP A 207 15.27 -13.30 0.63
C ASP A 207 14.40 -12.05 0.43
N SER A 208 13.67 -12.03 -0.70
CA SER A 208 12.73 -10.95 -0.98
C SER A 208 11.69 -10.77 0.12
N ASP A 209 11.30 -11.87 0.79
CA ASP A 209 10.32 -11.82 1.88
C ASP A 209 10.85 -11.03 3.09
N LEU A 210 12.17 -11.15 3.35
CA LEU A 210 12.83 -10.44 4.45
C LEU A 210 12.82 -8.93 4.19
N ARG A 211 13.18 -8.51 2.97
CA ARG A 211 13.13 -7.11 2.51
C ARG A 211 11.71 -6.56 2.55
N ASP A 212 10.78 -7.27 1.93
CA ASP A 212 9.39 -6.84 1.81
C ASP A 212 8.68 -6.78 3.17
N GLY A 213 9.06 -7.68 4.09
CA GLY A 213 8.60 -7.65 5.47
C GLY A 213 9.05 -6.38 6.21
N ALA A 214 10.33 -5.99 6.07
CA ALA A 214 10.86 -4.77 6.66
C ALA A 214 10.25 -3.50 6.04
N LEU A 215 10.09 -3.47 4.71
CA LEU A 215 9.39 -2.38 4.02
C LEU A 215 7.95 -2.24 4.51
N ARG A 216 7.23 -3.34 4.63
CA ARG A 216 5.85 -3.35 5.11
C ARG A 216 5.73 -2.83 6.54
N ASP A 217 6.66 -3.17 7.43
CA ASP A 217 6.69 -2.65 8.79
C ASP A 217 6.97 -1.14 8.82
N ALA A 218 7.95 -0.66 8.03
CA ALA A 218 8.25 0.77 7.91
C ALA A 218 7.05 1.57 7.40
N LEU A 219 6.42 1.11 6.32
CA LEU A 219 5.31 1.80 5.69
C LEU A 219 4.02 1.72 6.51
N ASN A 220 3.77 0.65 7.26
CA ASN A 220 2.66 0.58 8.21
C ASN A 220 2.82 1.63 9.33
N LYS A 221 4.02 1.85 9.83
CA LYS A 221 4.29 2.90 10.83
C LYS A 221 4.11 4.29 10.25
N ALA A 222 4.60 4.52 9.02
CA ALA A 222 4.42 5.76 8.29
C ALA A 222 2.94 6.08 8.01
N MET A 223 2.12 5.04 7.76
CA MET A 223 0.70 5.17 7.45
C MET A 223 -0.09 5.92 8.52
N VAL A 224 0.22 5.74 9.80
CA VAL A 224 -0.48 6.42 10.91
C VAL A 224 -0.43 7.93 10.73
N ASN A 225 0.77 8.47 10.44
CA ASN A 225 0.99 9.90 10.23
C ASN A 225 0.35 10.39 8.91
N MET A 226 0.44 9.57 7.85
CA MET A 226 -0.22 9.85 6.57
C MET A 226 -1.73 9.98 6.74
N MET A 227 -2.35 9.06 7.48
CA MET A 227 -3.80 9.05 7.73
C MET A 227 -4.26 10.30 8.47
N GLN A 228 -3.52 10.75 9.48
CA GLN A 228 -3.84 11.99 10.19
C GLN A 228 -3.79 13.19 9.26
N LYS A 229 -2.74 13.28 8.43
CA LYS A 229 -2.54 14.42 7.54
C LYS A 229 -3.53 14.45 6.37
N LEU A 230 -3.71 13.32 5.70
CA LEU A 230 -4.65 13.21 4.59
C LEU A 230 -6.11 13.21 5.06
N GLY A 231 -6.39 12.61 6.22
CA GLY A 231 -7.74 12.55 6.78
C GLY A 231 -8.32 13.90 7.18
N SER A 232 -7.48 14.89 7.44
CA SER A 232 -7.91 16.28 7.70
C SER A 232 -8.29 17.04 6.43
N ARG A 233 -8.01 16.50 5.23
CA ARG A 233 -8.28 17.15 3.95
C ARG A 233 -9.75 17.02 3.59
N LYS A 234 -10.35 18.11 3.15
CA LYS A 234 -11.67 18.08 2.54
C LYS A 234 -11.57 17.49 1.14
N TRP A 235 -12.49 16.59 0.84
CA TRP A 235 -12.59 16.04 -0.50
C TRP A 235 -12.94 17.12 -1.53
N ASN A 236 -12.37 17.01 -2.69
CA ASN A 236 -12.78 17.73 -3.88
C ASN A 236 -12.75 16.80 -5.11
N GLY A 237 -13.75 16.97 -5.96
CA GLY A 237 -13.82 16.38 -7.29
C GLY A 237 -13.82 17.48 -8.35
N ARG A 238 -14.06 17.09 -9.60
CA ARG A 238 -14.16 18.02 -10.74
C ARG A 238 -15.35 17.68 -11.63
N ILE A 239 -15.89 18.69 -12.26
CA ILE A 239 -16.79 18.50 -13.40
C ILE A 239 -15.93 18.03 -14.58
N ALA A 240 -16.16 16.81 -15.04
CA ALA A 240 -15.48 16.24 -16.20
C ALA A 240 -16.10 16.74 -17.50
N GLN A 241 -17.43 16.84 -17.53
CA GLN A 241 -18.20 17.27 -18.69
C GLN A 241 -19.50 17.97 -18.24
N VAL A 242 -20.01 18.85 -19.06
CA VAL A 242 -21.33 19.47 -18.92
C VAL A 242 -22.12 19.17 -20.19
N ASP A 243 -23.34 18.63 -20.02
CA ASP A 243 -24.26 18.36 -21.12
C ASP A 243 -25.66 18.83 -20.71
N GLY A 244 -26.07 19.97 -21.26
CA GLY A 244 -27.27 20.67 -20.82
C GLY A 244 -27.26 20.95 -19.32
N ASP A 245 -28.23 20.40 -18.58
CA ASP A 245 -28.33 20.51 -17.13
C ASP A 245 -27.63 19.36 -16.39
N SER A 246 -26.91 18.49 -17.09
CA SER A 246 -26.21 17.38 -16.51
C SER A 246 -24.73 17.71 -16.30
N LEU A 247 -24.30 17.64 -15.04
CA LEU A 247 -22.90 17.80 -14.65
C LEU A 247 -22.30 16.42 -14.37
N TYR A 248 -21.36 16.00 -15.20
CA TYR A 248 -20.64 14.75 -15.01
C TYR A 248 -19.47 14.96 -14.05
N ILE A 249 -19.53 14.31 -12.89
CA ILE A 249 -18.54 14.47 -11.81
C ILE A 249 -17.59 13.28 -11.85
N ASN A 250 -16.28 13.52 -11.78
CA ASN A 250 -15.24 12.49 -11.77
C ASN A 250 -15.14 11.73 -10.43
N ALA A 251 -16.26 11.45 -9.82
CA ALA A 251 -16.42 10.69 -8.59
C ALA A 251 -17.80 10.04 -8.58
N GLY A 252 -17.90 8.81 -8.13
CA GLY A 252 -19.13 8.05 -8.06
C GLY A 252 -19.28 7.31 -6.74
N GLN A 253 -19.99 6.21 -6.74
CA GLN A 253 -20.24 5.39 -5.57
C GLN A 253 -18.95 4.80 -4.99
N LYS A 254 -17.99 4.41 -5.84
CA LYS A 254 -16.69 3.90 -5.38
C LYS A 254 -15.90 4.96 -4.62
N SER A 255 -16.01 6.22 -5.03
CA SER A 255 -15.47 7.38 -4.30
C SER A 255 -16.26 7.71 -3.04
N GLY A 256 -17.41 7.09 -2.80
CA GLY A 256 -18.29 7.36 -1.64
C GLY A 256 -19.20 8.57 -1.84
N LEU A 257 -19.40 9.02 -3.07
CA LEU A 257 -20.42 10.01 -3.41
C LEU A 257 -21.77 9.31 -3.55
N ASN A 258 -22.81 9.84 -2.93
CA ASN A 258 -24.14 9.22 -2.89
C ASN A 258 -25.16 10.08 -3.62
N VAL A 259 -26.18 9.42 -4.15
CA VAL A 259 -27.36 10.12 -4.69
C VAL A 259 -27.99 10.97 -3.57
N GLY A 260 -28.28 12.22 -3.88
CA GLY A 260 -28.79 13.21 -2.92
C GLY A 260 -27.69 14.06 -2.24
N ASP A 261 -26.42 13.74 -2.42
CA ASP A 261 -25.35 14.59 -1.90
C ASP A 261 -25.37 15.96 -2.58
N LYS A 262 -25.27 17.02 -1.75
CA LYS A 262 -25.18 18.40 -2.23
C LYS A 262 -23.74 18.76 -2.48
N LEU A 263 -23.48 19.38 -3.61
CA LEU A 263 -22.18 19.80 -4.06
C LEU A 263 -22.14 21.32 -4.22
N ASP A 264 -21.17 21.96 -3.58
CA ASP A 264 -20.80 23.33 -3.87
C ASP A 264 -19.83 23.35 -5.05
N VAL A 265 -20.10 24.15 -6.06
CA VAL A 265 -19.28 24.26 -7.28
C VAL A 265 -18.48 25.54 -7.27
N PHE A 266 -17.18 25.40 -7.51
CA PHE A 266 -16.23 26.51 -7.52
C PHE A 266 -15.48 26.56 -8.84
N ARG A 267 -15.25 27.76 -9.34
CA ARG A 267 -14.36 27.98 -10.48
C ARG A 267 -12.98 28.32 -10.00
N PRO A 268 -11.95 27.55 -10.41
CA PRO A 268 -10.58 27.96 -10.16
C PRO A 268 -10.24 29.25 -10.91
N GLY A 269 -9.65 30.19 -10.21
CA GLY A 269 -9.27 31.49 -10.74
C GLY A 269 -7.76 31.57 -10.98
N LYS A 270 -7.20 32.74 -10.67
CA LYS A 270 -5.78 33.04 -10.86
C LYS A 270 -4.92 32.34 -9.77
N GLU A 271 -3.73 31.97 -10.16
CA GLU A 271 -2.72 31.50 -9.22
C GLU A 271 -2.25 32.65 -8.34
N ILE A 272 -2.11 32.38 -7.05
CA ILE A 272 -1.52 33.29 -6.07
C ILE A 272 -0.05 32.92 -5.95
N ILE A 273 0.82 33.81 -6.40
CA ILE A 273 2.27 33.64 -6.38
C ILE A 273 2.86 34.62 -5.38
N ASP A 274 3.71 34.13 -4.49
CA ASP A 274 4.45 35.00 -3.58
C ASP A 274 5.40 35.91 -4.38
N PRO A 275 5.31 37.24 -4.18
CA PRO A 275 6.09 38.18 -4.98
C PRO A 275 7.61 38.08 -4.75
N VAL A 276 8.04 37.60 -3.57
CA VAL A 276 9.44 37.51 -3.17
C VAL A 276 10.04 36.18 -3.56
N THR A 277 9.40 35.09 -3.11
CA THR A 277 9.91 33.72 -3.32
C THR A 277 9.54 33.13 -4.68
N LYS A 278 8.59 33.77 -5.39
CA LYS A 278 7.99 33.26 -6.63
C LYS A 278 7.31 31.90 -6.49
N MET A 279 7.10 31.45 -5.26
CA MET A 279 6.42 30.18 -4.98
C MET A 279 4.91 30.35 -5.14
N LYS A 280 4.26 29.33 -5.69
CA LYS A 280 2.80 29.24 -5.77
C LYS A 280 2.24 29.00 -4.36
N LEU A 281 1.44 29.94 -3.86
CA LEU A 281 0.77 29.85 -2.56
C LEU A 281 -0.61 29.17 -2.65
N GLY A 282 -1.22 29.15 -3.85
CA GLY A 282 -2.53 28.58 -4.07
C GLY A 282 -3.18 29.09 -5.35
N THR A 283 -4.48 28.85 -5.46
CA THR A 283 -5.32 29.34 -6.56
C THR A 283 -6.57 29.96 -5.96
N THR A 284 -6.99 31.12 -6.47
CA THR A 284 -8.27 31.71 -6.07
C THR A 284 -9.43 30.81 -6.52
N GLU A 285 -10.50 30.75 -5.74
CA GLU A 285 -11.70 30.01 -6.09
C GLU A 285 -12.92 30.91 -5.93
N SER A 286 -13.79 30.93 -6.93
CA SER A 286 -15.07 31.63 -6.88
C SER A 286 -16.19 30.60 -6.86
N ARG A 287 -17.06 30.65 -5.86
CA ARG A 287 -18.26 29.80 -5.81
C ARG A 287 -19.22 30.27 -6.93
N ILE A 288 -19.60 29.35 -7.80
CA ILE A 288 -20.47 29.62 -8.95
C ILE A 288 -21.86 29.01 -8.82
N GLY A 289 -22.07 28.08 -7.93
CA GLY A 289 -23.38 27.49 -7.71
C GLY A 289 -23.36 26.24 -6.84
N GLN A 290 -24.47 25.54 -6.88
CA GLN A 290 -24.66 24.24 -6.22
C GLN A 290 -25.28 23.24 -7.18
N ALA A 291 -25.02 21.98 -6.93
CA ALA A 291 -25.63 20.86 -7.63
C ALA A 291 -25.99 19.74 -6.63
N ILE A 292 -26.87 18.85 -7.04
CA ILE A 292 -27.24 17.66 -6.28
C ILE A 292 -26.98 16.42 -7.14
N VAL A 293 -26.37 15.41 -6.54
CA VAL A 293 -26.10 14.13 -7.21
C VAL A 293 -27.41 13.41 -7.46
N GLN A 294 -27.69 13.10 -8.72
CA GLN A 294 -28.92 12.41 -9.14
C GLN A 294 -28.70 10.96 -9.46
N GLN A 295 -27.53 10.61 -9.99
CA GLN A 295 -27.21 9.23 -10.40
C GLN A 295 -25.72 8.94 -10.23
N ASN A 296 -25.42 7.72 -9.83
CA ASN A 296 -24.05 7.19 -9.74
C ASN A 296 -23.83 6.07 -10.75
N ASP A 297 -22.57 5.81 -11.08
CA ASP A 297 -22.08 4.65 -11.84
C ASP A 297 -22.81 4.44 -13.17
N ILE A 298 -22.61 5.39 -14.08
CA ILE A 298 -23.28 5.42 -15.36
C ILE A 298 -22.44 4.66 -16.39
N GLY A 299 -23.04 3.66 -17.02
CA GLY A 299 -22.41 2.81 -18.02
C GLY A 299 -21.26 1.98 -17.42
N ASP A 300 -20.28 1.66 -18.24
CA ASP A 300 -19.07 0.90 -17.83
C ASP A 300 -18.05 1.76 -17.09
N SER A 301 -18.36 3.03 -16.80
CA SER A 301 -17.44 3.93 -16.15
C SER A 301 -17.29 3.60 -14.67
N ALA A 302 -16.03 3.52 -14.26
CA ALA A 302 -15.69 2.96 -12.98
C ALA A 302 -16.06 3.82 -11.77
N ASP A 303 -16.25 5.14 -11.93
CA ASP A 303 -16.44 6.07 -10.79
C ASP A 303 -16.89 7.44 -11.29
N LEU A 304 -18.15 7.54 -11.73
CA LEU A 304 -18.76 8.74 -12.32
C LEU A 304 -20.13 8.96 -11.72
N SER A 305 -20.49 10.23 -11.47
CA SER A 305 -21.84 10.65 -11.08
C SER A 305 -22.38 11.70 -12.02
N ILE A 306 -23.70 11.74 -12.18
CA ILE A 306 -24.42 12.88 -12.75
C ILE A 306 -25.03 13.68 -11.61
N ALA A 307 -24.78 14.98 -11.62
CA ALA A 307 -25.41 15.94 -10.74
C ALA A 307 -26.19 16.98 -11.54
N ALA A 308 -27.31 17.45 -11.00
CA ALA A 308 -28.08 18.55 -11.58
C ALA A 308 -27.83 19.85 -10.80
N PRO A 309 -27.70 20.97 -11.50
CA PRO A 309 -27.64 22.29 -10.87
C PRO A 309 -28.88 22.55 -10.03
N THR A 310 -28.69 23.04 -8.81
CA THR A 310 -29.77 23.54 -7.94
C THR A 310 -29.73 25.05 -7.79
N SER A 311 -28.57 25.68 -8.03
CA SER A 311 -28.40 27.14 -8.09
C SER A 311 -27.13 27.48 -8.88
N GLY A 312 -27.10 28.68 -9.43
CA GLY A 312 -25.98 29.17 -10.26
C GLY A 312 -26.10 28.74 -11.72
N THR A 313 -25.21 29.27 -12.56
CA THR A 313 -25.18 29.00 -14.02
C THR A 313 -23.76 29.06 -14.56
N GLY A 314 -23.60 28.65 -15.82
CA GLY A 314 -22.32 28.75 -16.52
C GLY A 314 -21.26 27.76 -16.06
N PHE A 315 -21.67 26.60 -15.56
CA PHE A 315 -20.77 25.48 -15.18
C PHE A 315 -19.94 25.02 -16.39
N ARG A 316 -18.70 24.56 -16.12
CA ARG A 316 -17.76 24.12 -17.16
C ARG A 316 -16.97 22.92 -16.70
N ALA A 317 -16.48 22.13 -17.64
CA ALA A 317 -15.47 21.14 -17.37
C ALA A 317 -14.24 21.77 -16.69
N GLY A 318 -13.72 21.13 -15.66
CA GLY A 318 -12.64 21.63 -14.82
C GLY A 318 -13.06 22.40 -13.58
N ASP A 319 -14.33 22.80 -13.45
CA ASP A 319 -14.85 23.39 -12.20
C ASP A 319 -14.71 22.36 -11.05
N ILE A 320 -14.37 22.86 -9.86
CA ILE A 320 -14.13 22.05 -8.66
C ILE A 320 -15.45 21.85 -7.93
N VAL A 321 -15.72 20.64 -7.51
CA VAL A 321 -16.88 20.31 -6.66
C VAL A 321 -16.41 19.90 -5.27
N LYS A 322 -17.10 20.37 -4.24
CA LYS A 322 -16.85 20.05 -2.84
C LYS A 322 -18.16 19.63 -2.19
N LEU A 323 -18.10 18.72 -1.19
CA LEU A 323 -19.31 18.43 -0.41
C LEU A 323 -19.82 19.71 0.24
N GLY A 324 -21.08 20.01 -0.02
CA GLY A 324 -21.78 21.11 0.64
C GLY A 324 -21.98 20.79 2.13
N THR A 325 -21.91 21.81 2.96
CA THR A 325 -22.31 21.70 4.38
C THR A 325 -23.80 21.35 4.44
N LYS A 326 -24.12 20.33 5.22
CA LYS A 326 -25.52 19.94 5.52
C LYS A 326 -26.26 21.06 6.23
#